data_2c72f34178c3615f45149e60a4d8c012
#
_entry.id   2c72f34178c3615f45149e60a4d8c012
#
_cell.length_a   1.000
_cell.length_b   1.000
_cell.length_c   1.000
_cell.angle_alpha   90.00
_cell.angle_beta   90.00
_cell.angle_gamma   90.00
#
_symmetry.space_group_name_H-M   'P 1'
#
loop_
_entity.id
_entity.type
_entity.pdbx_description
1 polymer ?
#
loop_
_entity_poly.entity_id
_entity_poly.type
_entity_poly.pdbx_seq_one_letter_code
_entity_poly.pdbx_strand_id
1 'polypeptide(L)'
;MPVREDILQILHTQQREARPWLSSSELVGSIDTSWSTVKRQLDVPLEAGLVLCEGSGRVTRYRVVDQTPAWAYATTNIATRLAEPAPDTNAMIWSEHGLALLAHLRQPLASRAPVGYQRSFVDDYVPNQSSLLPPALAQTLADEGRMQGQQPAGTYARRVLEPLLLDLSWSSSRLEGNRYSLLAAQELFKPCAAGTDLDAIMLLNHKAAIEFMIDAVPMHGLTSAIISNLHALLMQHLLPNTKGLGHIRRTVVNISGTTYLPIQAPALLQEIFDHILEKARLIRNPVEAAFFLWVNLAYLQPFEDGNKRTSRLSANIPLMLYNSAPLSFLDVEAQDYAYAMMGVYERGDVALAVDLFTWSYRRSIRKYAIQLDAAGVPDPVRLRFREKLNEAISRVVRARQTTDAAVAALALSEDDVQVFRPMLVEELLVLDLYNCARYRLPMELVQEWVEAGRPQ
;
A
#
# COMPACT_ATOMS: atom_id res chain seq x y z
N MET A 1 23.85 22.89 -13.27
CA MET A 1 23.42 21.51 -12.97
C MET A 1 23.96 20.45 -13.94
N PRO A 2 24.14 20.65 -15.24
CA PRO A 2 24.69 19.59 -16.10
C PRO A 2 26.10 19.10 -15.66
N VAL A 3 26.98 19.96 -15.21
CA VAL A 3 28.39 19.62 -14.87
C VAL A 3 28.50 18.58 -13.72
N ARG A 4 27.57 18.53 -12.76
CA ARG A 4 27.60 17.53 -11.66
C ARG A 4 27.27 16.13 -12.16
N GLU A 5 26.27 16.02 -13.02
CA GLU A 5 25.84 14.75 -13.62
C GLU A 5 26.95 14.21 -14.53
N ASP A 6 27.60 15.09 -15.31
CA ASP A 6 28.73 14.74 -16.16
C ASP A 6 29.92 14.19 -15.31
N ILE A 7 30.24 14.83 -14.18
CA ILE A 7 31.28 14.36 -13.25
C ILE A 7 31.01 12.95 -12.75
N LEU A 8 29.79 12.71 -12.25
CA LEU A 8 29.39 11.40 -11.71
C LEU A 8 29.39 10.33 -12.82
N GLN A 9 28.91 10.68 -14.02
CA GLN A 9 28.90 9.76 -15.15
C GLN A 9 30.30 9.37 -15.60
N ILE A 10 31.26 10.33 -15.66
CA ILE A 10 32.65 10.05 -15.98
C ILE A 10 33.31 9.15 -14.93
N LEU A 11 33.10 9.43 -13.65
CA LEU A 11 33.61 8.60 -12.55
C LEU A 11 33.04 7.18 -12.57
N HIS A 12 31.75 7.00 -12.89
CA HIS A 12 31.12 5.68 -13.06
C HIS A 12 31.67 4.93 -14.29
N THR A 13 31.89 5.63 -15.41
CA THR A 13 32.41 5.01 -16.61
C THR A 13 33.83 4.51 -16.39
N GLN A 14 34.69 5.30 -15.77
CA GLN A 14 36.08 4.95 -15.49
C GLN A 14 36.20 3.82 -14.45
N GLN A 15 35.27 3.73 -13.51
CA GLN A 15 35.22 2.61 -12.58
C GLN A 15 34.92 1.28 -13.29
N ARG A 16 34.10 1.29 -14.35
CA ARG A 16 33.84 0.11 -15.20
C ARG A 16 35.02 -0.29 -16.07
N GLU A 17 35.88 0.64 -16.42
CA GLU A 17 37.10 0.43 -17.26
C GLU A 17 38.33 0.02 -16.43
N ALA A 18 38.17 -0.40 -15.18
CA ALA A 18 39.23 -0.80 -14.23
C ALA A 18 40.24 0.31 -13.87
N ARG A 19 39.87 1.57 -14.03
CA ARG A 19 40.63 2.75 -13.55
C ARG A 19 39.78 3.54 -12.55
N PRO A 20 39.58 3.04 -11.31
CA PRO A 20 38.60 3.61 -10.40
C PRO A 20 38.92 4.99 -9.85
N TRP A 21 40.17 5.45 -9.98
CA TRP A 21 40.61 6.74 -9.45
C TRP A 21 40.99 7.70 -10.57
N LEU A 22 40.35 8.88 -10.62
CA LEU A 22 40.67 9.98 -11.50
C LEU A 22 41.25 11.15 -10.71
N SER A 23 42.31 11.73 -11.28
CA SER A 23 42.94 12.96 -10.74
C SER A 23 42.09 14.20 -11.08
N SER A 24 42.34 15.28 -10.34
CA SER A 24 41.72 16.60 -10.61
C SER A 24 41.92 17.08 -12.03
N SER A 25 43.09 16.83 -12.61
CA SER A 25 43.45 17.24 -13.97
C SER A 25 42.75 16.43 -15.05
N GLU A 26 42.54 15.13 -14.82
CA GLU A 26 41.78 14.24 -15.71
C GLU A 26 40.28 14.61 -15.73
N LEU A 27 39.70 14.92 -14.57
CA LEU A 27 38.31 15.38 -14.48
C LEU A 27 38.10 16.73 -15.23
N VAL A 28 38.99 17.68 -15.05
CA VAL A 28 38.92 18.97 -15.77
C VAL A 28 39.04 18.77 -17.28
N GLY A 29 39.99 17.92 -17.72
CA GLY A 29 40.20 17.63 -19.15
C GLY A 29 39.02 16.90 -19.81
N SER A 30 38.25 16.14 -19.03
CA SER A 30 37.10 15.38 -19.54
C SER A 30 35.80 16.20 -19.64
N ILE A 31 35.71 17.37 -18.98
CA ILE A 31 34.46 18.15 -18.88
C ILE A 31 34.56 19.53 -19.55
N ASP A 32 35.75 19.90 -20.04
CA ASP A 32 36.06 21.22 -20.65
C ASP A 32 35.59 22.40 -19.79
N THR A 33 35.90 22.36 -18.49
CA THR A 33 35.50 23.40 -17.51
C THR A 33 36.65 23.72 -16.54
N SER A 34 36.50 24.81 -15.75
CA SER A 34 37.55 25.21 -14.80
C SER A 34 37.55 24.30 -13.54
N TRP A 35 38.74 24.09 -12.97
CA TRP A 35 38.90 23.35 -11.71
C TRP A 35 38.05 23.90 -10.56
N SER A 36 37.88 25.20 -10.44
CA SER A 36 37.02 25.82 -9.44
C SER A 36 35.55 25.42 -9.56
N THR A 37 35.09 25.21 -10.79
CA THR A 37 33.72 24.73 -11.06
C THR A 37 33.61 23.24 -10.72
N VAL A 38 34.55 22.40 -11.12
CA VAL A 38 34.58 20.97 -10.80
C VAL A 38 34.60 20.77 -9.28
N LYS A 39 35.47 21.46 -8.56
CA LYS A 39 35.59 21.39 -7.11
C LYS A 39 34.25 21.71 -6.41
N ARG A 40 33.63 22.85 -6.73
CA ARG A 40 32.34 23.24 -6.16
C ARG A 40 31.23 22.24 -6.45
N GLN A 41 31.27 21.52 -7.58
CA GLN A 41 30.27 20.50 -7.92
C GLN A 41 30.57 19.15 -7.26
N LEU A 42 31.81 18.89 -6.84
CA LEU A 42 32.21 17.71 -6.08
C LEU A 42 31.91 17.81 -4.57
N ASP A 43 31.79 19.02 -4.01
CA ASP A 43 31.57 19.22 -2.57
C ASP A 43 30.33 18.46 -2.10
N VAL A 44 29.20 18.57 -2.78
CA VAL A 44 27.95 17.88 -2.41
C VAL A 44 28.03 16.35 -2.53
N PRO A 45 28.55 15.75 -3.63
CA PRO A 45 28.78 14.31 -3.70
C PRO A 45 29.78 13.77 -2.66
N LEU A 46 30.77 14.55 -2.27
CA LEU A 46 31.73 14.19 -1.20
C LEU A 46 31.06 14.19 0.18
N GLU A 47 30.31 15.24 0.50
CA GLU A 47 29.54 15.33 1.75
C GLU A 47 28.45 14.22 1.85
N ALA A 48 27.84 13.89 0.72
CA ALA A 48 26.86 12.79 0.65
C ALA A 48 27.48 11.37 0.65
N GLY A 49 28.80 11.24 0.66
CA GLY A 49 29.50 9.96 0.63
C GLY A 49 29.34 9.18 -0.69
N LEU A 50 28.92 9.84 -1.77
CA LEU A 50 28.76 9.25 -3.10
C LEU A 50 30.09 9.20 -3.88
N VAL A 51 31.03 10.06 -3.53
CA VAL A 51 32.38 10.11 -4.09
C VAL A 51 33.37 10.07 -2.94
N LEU A 52 34.45 9.30 -3.11
CA LEU A 52 35.59 9.29 -2.20
C LEU A 52 36.71 10.12 -2.80
N CYS A 53 37.45 10.79 -1.91
CA CYS A 53 38.60 11.59 -2.24
C CYS A 53 39.82 11.04 -1.49
N GLU A 54 40.94 10.82 -2.18
CA GLU A 54 42.20 10.38 -1.61
C GLU A 54 43.34 11.30 -2.04
N GLY A 55 44.27 11.58 -1.12
CA GLY A 55 45.42 12.46 -1.34
C GLY A 55 45.15 13.92 -1.02
N SER A 56 46.13 14.78 -1.20
CA SER A 56 46.06 16.23 -0.96
C SER A 56 46.77 17.03 -2.04
N GLY A 57 46.26 18.23 -2.31
CA GLY A 57 46.85 19.16 -3.30
C GLY A 57 46.81 18.60 -4.72
N ARG A 58 47.95 18.59 -5.40
CA ARG A 58 48.03 18.15 -6.83
C ARG A 58 47.90 16.65 -7.04
N VAL A 59 47.89 15.84 -5.97
CA VAL A 59 47.81 14.36 -6.01
C VAL A 59 46.40 13.86 -5.64
N THR A 60 45.47 14.77 -5.45
CA THR A 60 44.07 14.41 -5.09
C THR A 60 43.41 13.64 -6.21
N ARG A 61 42.80 12.51 -5.87
CA ARG A 61 42.06 11.60 -6.74
C ARG A 61 40.67 11.36 -6.24
N TYR A 62 39.75 11.12 -7.14
CA TYR A 62 38.30 10.92 -6.85
C TYR A 62 37.84 9.61 -7.44
N ARG A 63 36.95 8.90 -6.72
CA ARG A 63 36.20 7.76 -7.25
C ARG A 63 34.78 7.75 -6.72
N VAL A 64 33.86 7.16 -7.48
CA VAL A 64 32.50 6.93 -6.99
C VAL A 64 32.48 5.75 -6.03
N VAL A 65 31.59 5.81 -5.01
CA VAL A 65 31.35 4.69 -4.10
C VAL A 65 30.38 3.73 -4.76
N ASP A 66 30.84 2.50 -5.01
CA ASP A 66 29.97 1.44 -5.52
C ASP A 66 29.05 0.96 -4.39
N GLN A 67 27.75 1.29 -4.45
CA GLN A 67 26.74 0.86 -3.47
C GLN A 67 26.17 -0.52 -3.81
N THR A 68 26.77 -1.26 -4.74
CA THR A 68 26.31 -2.60 -5.09
C THR A 68 26.71 -3.59 -4.00
N PRO A 69 25.78 -4.24 -3.30
CA PRO A 69 26.10 -5.21 -2.26
C PRO A 69 26.89 -6.40 -2.83
N ALA A 70 27.87 -6.92 -2.08
CA ALA A 70 28.79 -7.97 -2.51
C ALA A 70 28.13 -9.29 -2.99
N TRP A 71 26.86 -9.53 -2.67
CA TRP A 71 26.10 -10.69 -3.15
C TRP A 71 25.63 -10.56 -4.62
N ALA A 72 25.66 -9.37 -5.21
CA ALA A 72 25.26 -9.15 -6.60
C ALA A 72 26.28 -9.69 -7.62
N TYR A 73 27.48 -10.03 -7.19
CA TYR A 73 28.54 -10.55 -8.07
C TYR A 73 28.55 -12.08 -8.23
N ALA A 74 27.72 -12.81 -7.50
CA ALA A 74 27.76 -14.29 -7.48
C ALA A 74 26.90 -14.96 -8.58
N THR A 75 26.16 -14.23 -9.40
CA THR A 75 25.23 -14.81 -10.39
C THR A 75 25.44 -14.43 -11.86
N THR A 76 26.62 -13.92 -12.21
CA THR A 76 26.88 -13.51 -13.61
C THR A 76 27.80 -14.51 -14.32
N ASN A 77 27.31 -15.72 -14.58
CA ASN A 77 27.87 -16.60 -15.60
C ASN A 77 26.84 -17.61 -16.11
N ILE A 78 25.73 -17.14 -16.71
CA ILE A 78 24.93 -17.93 -17.65
C ILE A 78 24.39 -17.01 -18.75
N ALA A 79 24.98 -17.20 -19.95
CA ALA A 79 24.41 -16.88 -21.27
C ALA A 79 23.94 -15.46 -21.54
N THR A 80 24.85 -14.67 -22.10
CA THR A 80 24.55 -13.54 -22.99
C THR A 80 23.67 -14.01 -24.15
N ARG A 81 22.35 -13.90 -24.01
CA ARG A 81 21.44 -13.74 -25.14
C ARG A 81 20.93 -12.30 -25.08
N LEU A 82 21.20 -11.57 -26.17
CA LEU A 82 20.58 -10.29 -26.47
C LEU A 82 19.05 -10.46 -26.45
N ALA A 83 18.45 -10.23 -25.30
CA ALA A 83 17.04 -9.92 -25.22
C ALA A 83 16.95 -8.40 -25.21
N GLU A 84 16.17 -7.83 -26.11
CA GLU A 84 15.70 -6.45 -25.99
C GLU A 84 15.23 -6.23 -24.55
N PRO A 85 15.50 -5.06 -23.94
CA PRO A 85 15.01 -4.78 -22.59
C PRO A 85 13.49 -4.98 -22.62
N ALA A 86 13.00 -5.94 -21.84
CA ALA A 86 11.57 -6.09 -21.66
C ALA A 86 11.01 -4.73 -21.24
N PRO A 87 9.92 -4.25 -21.85
CA PRO A 87 9.32 -2.99 -21.47
C PRO A 87 9.15 -2.97 -19.98
N ASP A 88 9.47 -1.85 -19.35
CA ASP A 88 9.36 -1.66 -17.90
C ASP A 88 7.91 -1.99 -17.49
N THR A 89 7.67 -3.23 -17.07
CA THR A 89 6.34 -3.76 -16.73
C THR A 89 5.72 -3.03 -15.54
N ASN A 90 6.45 -2.06 -14.99
CA ASN A 90 6.08 -1.26 -13.85
C ASN A 90 5.54 0.14 -14.24
N ALA A 91 5.76 0.60 -15.46
CA ALA A 91 5.21 1.87 -15.92
C ALA A 91 3.69 1.77 -16.12
N MET A 92 2.98 2.81 -15.68
CA MET A 92 1.56 2.94 -15.97
C MET A 92 1.35 3.25 -17.45
N ILE A 93 0.52 2.46 -18.11
CA ILE A 93 0.21 2.62 -19.53
C ILE A 93 -1.22 3.12 -19.65
N TRP A 94 -1.40 4.29 -20.24
CA TRP A 94 -2.71 4.83 -20.59
C TRP A 94 -3.28 4.12 -21.82
N SER A 95 -4.57 3.82 -21.79
CA SER A 95 -5.31 3.34 -22.95
C SER A 95 -5.35 4.39 -24.08
N GLU A 96 -5.67 3.99 -25.29
CA GLU A 96 -5.82 4.93 -26.41
C GLU A 96 -6.85 6.02 -26.11
N HIS A 97 -7.98 5.64 -25.52
CA HIS A 97 -9.01 6.58 -25.08
C HIS A 97 -8.46 7.50 -23.95
N GLY A 98 -7.75 6.94 -22.96
CA GLY A 98 -7.09 7.71 -21.92
C GLY A 98 -6.09 8.71 -22.47
N LEU A 99 -5.27 8.34 -23.46
CA LEU A 99 -4.33 9.26 -24.12
C LEU A 99 -5.03 10.42 -24.85
N ALA A 100 -6.16 10.15 -25.53
CA ALA A 100 -6.96 11.19 -26.18
C ALA A 100 -7.53 12.17 -25.15
N LEU A 101 -8.06 11.67 -24.03
CA LEU A 101 -8.56 12.49 -22.93
C LEU A 101 -7.41 13.29 -22.28
N LEU A 102 -6.26 12.68 -22.05
CA LEU A 102 -5.08 13.33 -21.49
C LEU A 102 -4.59 14.49 -22.38
N ALA A 103 -4.60 14.31 -23.70
CA ALA A 103 -4.24 15.36 -24.66
C ALA A 103 -5.19 16.58 -24.53
N HIS A 104 -6.49 16.36 -24.32
CA HIS A 104 -7.43 17.42 -24.03
C HIS A 104 -7.13 18.14 -22.70
N LEU A 105 -6.89 17.37 -21.62
CA LEU A 105 -6.65 17.92 -20.29
C LEU A 105 -5.32 18.68 -20.15
N ARG A 106 -4.37 18.40 -21.02
CA ARG A 106 -3.08 19.14 -21.10
C ARG A 106 -3.19 20.51 -21.79
N GLN A 107 -4.34 20.80 -22.40
CA GLN A 107 -4.56 22.14 -22.96
C GLN A 107 -4.58 23.20 -21.85
N PRO A 108 -4.22 24.45 -22.16
CA PRO A 108 -4.33 25.55 -21.21
C PRO A 108 -5.72 25.65 -20.58
N LEU A 109 -5.80 25.96 -19.29
CA LEU A 109 -7.08 26.06 -18.56
C LEU A 109 -8.08 26.99 -19.25
N ALA A 110 -7.59 28.11 -19.81
CA ALA A 110 -8.41 29.09 -20.52
C ALA A 110 -9.04 28.57 -21.84
N SER A 111 -8.53 27.46 -22.40
CA SER A 111 -9.08 26.85 -23.61
C SER A 111 -10.10 25.74 -23.32
N ARG A 112 -10.26 25.37 -22.04
CA ARG A 112 -11.21 24.34 -21.61
C ARG A 112 -12.48 25.00 -21.06
N ALA A 113 -13.65 24.53 -21.51
CA ALA A 113 -14.92 25.13 -21.11
C ALA A 113 -15.22 24.87 -19.61
N PRO A 114 -15.73 25.86 -18.86
CA PRO A 114 -16.22 25.63 -17.51
C PRO A 114 -17.40 24.63 -17.51
N VAL A 115 -17.38 23.72 -16.53
CA VAL A 115 -18.40 22.67 -16.39
C VAL A 115 -18.82 22.52 -14.92
N GLY A 116 -20.13 22.39 -14.68
CA GLY A 116 -20.68 22.08 -13.37
C GLY A 116 -20.87 20.56 -13.17
N TYR A 117 -21.19 20.18 -11.96
CA TYR A 117 -21.54 18.80 -11.63
C TYR A 117 -22.71 18.30 -12.47
N GLN A 118 -22.53 17.17 -13.13
CA GLN A 118 -23.58 16.53 -13.93
C GLN A 118 -24.23 15.43 -13.10
N ARG A 119 -25.46 15.70 -12.64
CA ARG A 119 -26.19 14.77 -11.78
C ARG A 119 -26.49 13.43 -12.48
N SER A 120 -26.68 13.45 -13.81
CA SER A 120 -26.84 12.23 -14.62
C SER A 120 -25.73 11.21 -14.42
N PHE A 121 -24.52 11.63 -14.06
CA PHE A 121 -23.39 10.72 -13.79
C PHE A 121 -23.70 9.69 -12.70
N VAL A 122 -24.48 10.08 -11.70
CA VAL A 122 -24.92 9.16 -10.63
C VAL A 122 -26.37 8.69 -10.87
N ASP A 123 -27.28 9.56 -11.33
CA ASP A 123 -28.69 9.22 -11.48
C ASP A 123 -28.94 8.12 -12.52
N ASP A 124 -28.24 8.18 -13.68
CA ASP A 124 -28.37 7.23 -14.78
C ASP A 124 -27.66 5.88 -14.48
N TYR A 125 -26.81 5.83 -13.46
CA TYR A 125 -26.16 4.57 -13.07
C TYR A 125 -27.16 3.63 -12.38
N VAL A 126 -27.41 2.48 -12.96
CA VAL A 126 -28.29 1.42 -12.42
C VAL A 126 -27.41 0.30 -11.87
N PRO A 127 -27.36 0.07 -10.54
CA PRO A 127 -26.51 -0.97 -9.95
C PRO A 127 -26.72 -2.34 -10.60
N ASN A 128 -25.63 -3.03 -10.94
CA ASN A 128 -25.58 -4.35 -11.57
C ASN A 128 -26.11 -4.42 -13.03
N GLN A 129 -26.50 -3.29 -13.62
CA GLN A 129 -26.85 -3.16 -15.03
C GLN A 129 -25.89 -2.21 -15.73
N SER A 130 -25.65 -1.04 -15.13
CA SER A 130 -24.58 -0.13 -15.53
C SER A 130 -23.26 -0.54 -14.90
N SER A 131 -22.14 -0.15 -15.52
CA SER A 131 -20.78 -0.35 -14.98
C SER A 131 -19.90 0.82 -15.40
N LEU A 132 -19.10 1.36 -14.48
CA LEU A 132 -18.08 2.37 -14.78
C LEU A 132 -16.76 1.70 -15.20
N LEU A 133 -16.45 0.51 -14.66
CA LEU A 133 -15.39 -0.34 -15.18
C LEU A 133 -15.92 -1.22 -16.30
N PRO A 134 -15.11 -1.61 -17.30
CA PRO A 134 -15.49 -2.68 -18.21
C PRO A 134 -15.87 -3.94 -17.41
N PRO A 135 -17.08 -4.54 -17.62
CA PRO A 135 -17.58 -5.61 -16.74
C PRO A 135 -16.65 -6.82 -16.63
N ALA A 136 -16.03 -7.23 -17.74
CA ALA A 136 -15.05 -8.31 -17.76
C ALA A 136 -13.80 -7.98 -16.92
N LEU A 137 -13.33 -6.74 -16.97
CA LEU A 137 -12.21 -6.26 -16.17
C LEU A 137 -12.55 -6.24 -14.67
N ALA A 138 -13.73 -5.72 -14.31
CA ALA A 138 -14.19 -5.69 -12.92
C ALA A 138 -14.29 -7.09 -12.33
N GLN A 139 -14.77 -8.08 -13.12
CA GLN A 139 -14.82 -9.46 -12.68
C GLN A 139 -13.44 -10.07 -12.52
N THR A 140 -12.55 -9.89 -13.50
CA THR A 140 -11.16 -10.38 -13.42
C THR A 140 -10.45 -9.83 -12.19
N LEU A 141 -10.53 -8.54 -11.93
CA LEU A 141 -9.92 -7.90 -10.77
C LEU A 141 -10.53 -8.39 -9.44
N ALA A 142 -11.84 -8.67 -9.42
CA ALA A 142 -12.50 -9.22 -8.24
C ALA A 142 -12.02 -10.65 -7.95
N ASP A 143 -11.82 -11.47 -8.98
CA ASP A 143 -11.32 -12.83 -8.83
C ASP A 143 -9.84 -12.86 -8.43
N GLU A 144 -9.00 -12.01 -9.08
CA GLU A 144 -7.58 -11.85 -8.75
C GLU A 144 -7.37 -11.36 -7.30
N GLY A 145 -8.20 -10.43 -6.83
CA GLY A 145 -8.09 -9.82 -5.51
C GLY A 145 -8.73 -10.60 -4.36
N ARG A 146 -9.49 -11.67 -4.66
CA ARG A 146 -10.29 -12.38 -3.67
C ARG A 146 -9.43 -13.23 -2.75
N MET A 147 -9.64 -13.13 -1.44
CA MET A 147 -9.09 -14.07 -0.48
C MET A 147 -9.74 -15.44 -0.61
N GLN A 148 -8.93 -16.50 -0.59
CA GLN A 148 -9.44 -17.87 -0.62
C GLN A 148 -10.15 -18.25 0.69
N GLY A 149 -11.20 -19.07 0.56
CA GLY A 149 -12.01 -19.57 1.66
C GLY A 149 -13.07 -18.59 2.16
N GLN A 150 -14.05 -19.10 2.93
CA GLN A 150 -15.06 -18.28 3.58
C GLN A 150 -14.49 -17.71 4.88
N GLN A 151 -14.28 -16.41 4.92
CA GLN A 151 -13.77 -15.71 6.09
C GLN A 151 -14.71 -14.53 6.44
N PRO A 152 -14.82 -14.16 7.73
CA PRO A 152 -15.54 -12.96 8.13
C PRO A 152 -15.02 -11.70 7.44
N ALA A 153 -15.90 -10.74 7.18
CA ALA A 153 -15.53 -9.45 6.60
C ALA A 153 -14.36 -8.79 7.34
N GLY A 154 -13.45 -8.16 6.61
CA GLY A 154 -12.27 -7.50 7.18
C GLY A 154 -11.10 -8.41 7.54
N THR A 155 -11.22 -9.74 7.37
CA THR A 155 -10.12 -10.68 7.71
C THR A 155 -8.88 -10.41 6.86
N TYR A 156 -9.02 -10.14 5.57
CA TYR A 156 -7.89 -9.83 4.70
C TYR A 156 -7.15 -8.58 5.19
N ALA A 157 -7.88 -7.49 5.39
CA ALA A 157 -7.29 -6.22 5.85
C ALA A 157 -6.58 -6.35 7.21
N ARG A 158 -7.15 -7.12 8.15
CA ARG A 158 -6.51 -7.39 9.45
C ARG A 158 -5.23 -8.18 9.33
N ARG A 159 -5.14 -9.13 8.40
CA ARG A 159 -3.94 -9.95 8.20
C ARG A 159 -2.75 -9.16 7.61
N VAL A 160 -3.05 -8.16 6.80
CA VAL A 160 -2.03 -7.29 6.19
C VAL A 160 -2.01 -5.90 6.84
N LEU A 161 -2.46 -5.79 8.11
CA LEU A 161 -2.72 -4.52 8.77
C LEU A 161 -1.50 -3.58 8.80
N GLU A 162 -0.35 -4.03 9.29
CA GLU A 162 0.83 -3.17 9.43
C GLU A 162 1.31 -2.57 8.10
N PRO A 163 1.55 -3.37 7.04
CA PRO A 163 1.90 -2.81 5.76
C PRO A 163 0.77 -1.99 5.14
N LEU A 164 -0.50 -2.36 5.37
CA LEU A 164 -1.65 -1.62 4.89
C LEU A 164 -1.74 -0.22 5.49
N LEU A 165 -1.54 -0.10 6.82
CA LEU A 165 -1.51 1.19 7.51
C LEU A 165 -0.45 2.11 6.91
N LEU A 166 0.76 1.60 6.73
CA LEU A 166 1.86 2.39 6.19
C LEU A 166 1.60 2.80 4.73
N ASP A 167 1.24 1.83 3.89
CA ASP A 167 1.08 2.05 2.45
C ASP A 167 -0.06 3.02 2.13
N LEU A 168 -1.24 2.81 2.73
CA LEU A 168 -2.40 3.68 2.50
C LEU A 168 -2.18 5.08 3.06
N SER A 169 -1.65 5.18 4.29
CA SER A 169 -1.41 6.48 4.90
C SER A 169 -0.38 7.28 4.11
N TRP A 170 0.74 6.66 3.78
CA TRP A 170 1.82 7.34 3.06
C TRP A 170 1.44 7.69 1.63
N SER A 171 0.92 6.72 0.85
CA SER A 171 0.58 6.96 -0.56
C SER A 171 -0.52 8.00 -0.70
N SER A 172 -1.59 7.91 0.11
CA SER A 172 -2.67 8.88 0.07
C SER A 172 -2.25 10.28 0.52
N SER A 173 -1.37 10.39 1.52
CA SER A 173 -0.83 11.68 1.97
C SER A 173 0.13 12.29 0.94
N ARG A 174 0.97 11.48 0.29
CA ARG A 174 1.89 11.92 -0.78
C ARG A 174 1.13 12.56 -1.96
N LEU A 175 -0.01 12.01 -2.34
CA LEU A 175 -0.88 12.57 -3.38
C LEU A 175 -1.45 13.95 -3.02
N GLU A 176 -1.46 14.32 -1.75
CA GLU A 176 -1.83 15.67 -1.26
C GLU A 176 -0.62 16.56 -0.97
N GLY A 177 0.58 16.14 -1.38
CA GLY A 177 1.81 16.92 -1.23
C GLY A 177 2.57 16.71 0.07
N ASN A 178 2.26 15.68 0.85
CA ASN A 178 3.02 15.31 2.04
C ASN A 178 4.47 14.98 1.69
N ARG A 179 5.41 15.49 2.48
CA ARG A 179 6.86 15.43 2.21
C ARG A 179 7.58 14.31 2.93
N TYR A 180 6.92 13.57 3.81
CA TYR A 180 7.54 12.45 4.51
C TYR A 180 7.92 11.34 3.53
N SER A 181 9.14 10.81 3.70
CA SER A 181 9.51 9.56 3.03
C SER A 181 8.77 8.37 3.65
N LEU A 182 8.70 7.25 2.94
CA LEU A 182 8.10 6.02 3.48
C LEU A 182 8.76 5.59 4.80
N LEU A 183 10.09 5.69 4.87
CA LEU A 183 10.84 5.36 6.09
C LEU A 183 10.51 6.30 7.26
N ALA A 184 10.41 7.61 6.99
CA ALA A 184 10.04 8.59 8.02
C ALA A 184 8.59 8.38 8.51
N ALA A 185 7.67 8.00 7.62
CA ALA A 185 6.31 7.64 7.99
C ALA A 185 6.27 6.37 8.86
N GLN A 186 7.10 5.38 8.55
CA GLN A 186 7.24 4.16 9.35
C GLN A 186 7.78 4.47 10.75
N GLU A 187 8.78 5.32 10.88
CA GLU A 187 9.28 5.77 12.17
C GLU A 187 8.22 6.53 12.98
N LEU A 188 7.42 7.39 12.31
CA LEU A 188 6.33 8.13 12.95
C LEU A 188 5.25 7.22 13.53
N PHE A 189 5.05 6.01 12.98
CA PHE A 189 4.03 5.07 13.45
C PHE A 189 4.47 4.22 14.64
N LYS A 190 5.73 4.31 15.04
CA LYS A 190 6.23 3.63 16.25
C LYS A 190 5.65 4.25 17.53
N PRO A 191 5.48 3.46 18.61
CA PRO A 191 5.07 4.00 19.90
C PRO A 191 6.01 5.11 20.38
N CYS A 192 5.45 6.17 20.95
CA CYS A 192 6.18 7.33 21.48
C CYS A 192 6.86 8.23 20.42
N ALA A 193 6.66 8.02 19.12
CA ALA A 193 7.09 8.98 18.13
C ALA A 193 6.22 10.25 18.21
N ALA A 194 6.86 11.42 18.20
CA ALA A 194 6.17 12.72 18.23
C ALA A 194 6.28 13.38 16.85
N GLY A 195 5.13 13.73 16.27
CA GLY A 195 5.05 14.53 15.06
C GLY A 195 4.02 15.64 15.28
N THR A 196 4.44 16.90 15.17
CA THR A 196 3.59 18.06 15.44
C THR A 196 3.38 18.95 14.23
N ASP A 197 4.06 18.68 13.13
CA ASP A 197 3.84 19.39 11.86
C ASP A 197 2.61 18.84 11.12
N LEU A 198 2.09 19.62 10.16
CA LEU A 198 0.87 19.27 9.43
C LEU A 198 1.02 17.98 8.60
N ASP A 199 2.21 17.68 8.10
CA ASP A 199 2.49 16.47 7.33
C ASP A 199 2.43 15.24 8.24
N ALA A 200 2.99 15.32 9.46
CA ALA A 200 2.88 14.26 10.46
C ALA A 200 1.43 14.05 10.92
N ILE A 201 0.70 15.13 11.22
CA ILE A 201 -0.72 15.07 11.58
C ILE A 201 -1.52 14.39 10.49
N MET A 202 -1.29 14.71 9.23
CA MET A 202 -1.96 14.06 8.08
C MET A 202 -1.72 12.55 8.06
N LEU A 203 -0.49 12.09 8.28
CA LEU A 203 -0.15 10.65 8.32
C LEU A 203 -0.80 9.93 9.50
N LEU A 204 -0.75 10.52 10.69
CA LEU A 204 -1.37 9.96 11.90
C LEU A 204 -2.89 9.89 11.78
N ASN A 205 -3.51 10.90 11.18
CA ASN A 205 -4.94 10.91 10.88
C ASN A 205 -5.35 9.80 9.91
N HIS A 206 -4.55 9.56 8.86
CA HIS A 206 -4.79 8.44 7.94
C HIS A 206 -4.71 7.10 8.68
N LYS A 207 -3.67 6.91 9.51
CA LYS A 207 -3.52 5.71 10.33
C LYS A 207 -4.77 5.48 11.19
N ALA A 208 -5.20 6.48 11.96
CA ALA A 208 -6.38 6.39 12.81
C ALA A 208 -7.67 6.10 12.01
N ALA A 209 -7.82 6.72 10.83
CA ALA A 209 -8.98 6.48 9.96
C ALA A 209 -9.00 5.04 9.40
N ILE A 210 -7.84 4.47 9.06
CA ILE A 210 -7.75 3.08 8.58
C ILE A 210 -8.04 2.10 9.72
N GLU A 211 -7.48 2.32 10.92
CA GLU A 211 -7.77 1.51 12.12
C GLU A 211 -9.27 1.52 12.42
N PHE A 212 -9.90 2.69 12.46
CA PHE A 212 -11.34 2.82 12.62
C PHE A 212 -12.11 2.05 11.53
N MET A 213 -11.72 2.18 10.28
CA MET A 213 -12.38 1.50 9.16
C MET A 213 -12.34 -0.03 9.33
N ILE A 214 -11.19 -0.58 9.70
CA ILE A 214 -11.01 -2.03 9.90
C ILE A 214 -11.87 -2.57 11.04
N ASP A 215 -12.09 -1.77 12.07
CA ASP A 215 -12.91 -2.17 13.22
C ASP A 215 -14.40 -1.96 12.99
N ALA A 216 -14.79 -0.84 12.39
CA ALA A 216 -16.19 -0.44 12.27
C ALA A 216 -16.90 -1.04 11.03
N VAL A 217 -16.23 -1.13 9.88
CA VAL A 217 -16.85 -1.55 8.61
C VAL A 217 -17.40 -2.99 8.65
N PRO A 218 -16.72 -4.00 9.23
CA PRO A 218 -17.29 -5.35 9.32
C PRO A 218 -18.61 -5.43 10.08
N MET A 219 -18.85 -4.51 11.01
CA MET A 219 -20.06 -4.48 11.85
C MET A 219 -21.17 -3.60 11.27
N HIS A 220 -20.81 -2.48 10.64
CA HIS A 220 -21.77 -1.45 10.23
C HIS A 220 -21.94 -1.32 8.71
N GLY A 221 -21.06 -1.94 7.93
CA GLY A 221 -21.09 -1.85 6.47
C GLY A 221 -20.79 -0.45 5.95
N LEU A 222 -21.24 -0.18 4.73
CA LEU A 222 -21.14 1.12 4.10
C LEU A 222 -22.33 2.00 4.53
N THR A 223 -22.08 3.00 5.35
CA THR A 223 -23.08 3.98 5.80
C THR A 223 -22.57 5.41 5.72
N SER A 224 -23.48 6.39 5.70
CA SER A 224 -23.11 7.82 5.76
C SER A 224 -22.32 8.13 7.05
N ALA A 225 -22.69 7.52 8.16
CA ALA A 225 -21.96 7.66 9.42
C ALA A 225 -20.51 7.17 9.33
N ILE A 226 -20.24 6.03 8.68
CA ILE A 226 -18.86 5.54 8.45
C ILE A 226 -18.07 6.54 7.63
N ILE A 227 -18.58 6.99 6.49
CA ILE A 227 -17.88 7.97 5.62
C ILE A 227 -17.64 9.29 6.36
N SER A 228 -18.63 9.79 7.11
CA SER A 228 -18.49 11.00 7.92
C SER A 228 -17.41 10.87 9.01
N ASN A 229 -17.35 9.74 9.69
CA ASN A 229 -16.29 9.50 10.68
C ASN A 229 -14.90 9.37 10.04
N LEU A 230 -14.79 8.70 8.87
CA LEU A 230 -13.53 8.66 8.13
C LEU A 230 -13.06 10.08 7.77
N HIS A 231 -13.97 10.92 7.24
CA HIS A 231 -13.64 12.31 6.97
C HIS A 231 -13.21 13.07 8.23
N ALA A 232 -13.95 12.92 9.33
CA ALA A 232 -13.64 13.59 10.60
C ALA A 232 -12.24 13.23 11.12
N LEU A 233 -11.89 11.94 11.09
CA LEU A 233 -10.56 11.46 11.46
C LEU A 233 -9.47 11.99 10.52
N LEU A 234 -9.68 11.89 9.20
CA LEU A 234 -8.72 12.37 8.19
C LEU A 234 -8.43 13.87 8.32
N MET A 235 -9.40 14.65 8.77
CA MET A 235 -9.32 16.10 8.83
C MET A 235 -9.11 16.67 10.23
N GLN A 236 -9.00 15.81 11.24
CA GLN A 236 -8.75 16.24 12.62
C GLN A 236 -7.48 17.09 12.71
N HIS A 237 -7.59 18.29 13.29
CA HIS A 237 -6.52 19.32 13.39
C HIS A 237 -5.99 19.86 12.04
N LEU A 238 -6.54 19.42 10.90
CA LEU A 238 -6.21 19.95 9.57
C LEU A 238 -7.28 20.93 9.05
N LEU A 239 -8.53 20.77 9.50
CA LEU A 239 -9.61 21.66 9.13
C LEU A 239 -9.74 22.78 10.15
N PRO A 240 -9.62 24.07 9.75
CA PRO A 240 -9.73 25.21 10.69
C PRO A 240 -11.10 25.27 11.36
N ASN A 241 -12.16 24.97 10.61
CA ASN A 241 -13.54 24.93 11.12
C ASN A 241 -13.88 23.52 11.61
N THR A 242 -13.73 23.29 12.91
CA THR A 242 -14.03 21.98 13.53
C THR A 242 -15.50 21.54 13.37
N LYS A 243 -16.43 22.48 13.15
CA LYS A 243 -17.85 22.14 12.88
C LYS A 243 -18.07 21.49 11.50
N GLY A 244 -17.07 21.57 10.60
CA GLY A 244 -17.09 20.90 9.30
C GLY A 244 -16.66 19.44 9.36
N LEU A 245 -16.06 18.98 10.47
CA LEU A 245 -15.58 17.60 10.59
C LEU A 245 -16.73 16.60 10.50
N GLY A 246 -16.71 15.75 9.47
CA GLY A 246 -17.75 14.75 9.21
C GLY A 246 -19.06 15.30 8.66
N HIS A 247 -19.17 16.58 8.42
CA HIS A 247 -20.43 17.21 7.96
C HIS A 247 -20.36 17.63 6.50
N ILE A 248 -21.49 17.51 5.81
CA ILE A 248 -21.66 18.05 4.47
C ILE A 248 -21.42 19.56 4.51
N ARG A 249 -20.58 20.05 3.61
CA ARG A 249 -20.15 21.45 3.56
C ARG A 249 -21.30 22.42 3.31
N ARG A 250 -21.14 23.59 3.90
CA ARG A 250 -21.98 24.75 3.66
C ARG A 250 -21.21 25.89 2.99
N THR A 251 -19.91 25.68 2.78
CA THR A 251 -18.98 26.62 2.17
C THR A 251 -18.79 26.31 0.69
N VAL A 252 -18.40 27.33 -0.07
CA VAL A 252 -18.03 27.17 -1.48
C VAL A 252 -16.69 26.49 -1.55
N VAL A 253 -16.58 25.44 -2.37
CA VAL A 253 -15.34 24.72 -2.65
C VAL A 253 -15.02 24.83 -4.12
N ASN A 254 -13.78 25.16 -4.43
CA ASN A 254 -13.23 25.18 -5.77
C ASN A 254 -12.02 24.26 -5.83
N ILE A 255 -11.81 23.61 -6.96
CA ILE A 255 -10.66 22.72 -7.19
C ILE A 255 -9.69 23.46 -8.11
N SER A 256 -8.44 23.60 -7.69
CA SER A 256 -7.41 24.24 -8.50
C SER A 256 -7.02 23.37 -9.70
N GLY A 257 -6.64 24.01 -10.81
CA GLY A 257 -6.13 23.31 -12.00
C GLY A 257 -7.20 22.70 -12.92
N THR A 258 -8.49 22.86 -12.59
CA THR A 258 -9.62 22.36 -13.39
C THR A 258 -10.64 23.45 -13.66
N THR A 259 -11.46 23.27 -14.71
CA THR A 259 -12.60 24.13 -15.03
C THR A 259 -13.91 23.67 -14.36
N TYR A 260 -13.84 22.62 -13.55
CA TYR A 260 -14.98 22.05 -12.87
C TYR A 260 -15.45 22.87 -11.67
N LEU A 261 -16.73 23.09 -11.59
CA LEU A 261 -17.42 23.80 -10.51
C LEU A 261 -18.32 22.82 -9.73
N PRO A 262 -17.93 22.39 -8.51
CA PRO A 262 -18.76 21.52 -7.67
C PRO A 262 -20.10 22.18 -7.30
N ILE A 263 -21.12 21.36 -7.00
CA ILE A 263 -22.42 21.84 -6.47
C ILE A 263 -22.18 22.65 -5.20
N GLN A 264 -22.90 23.77 -5.06
CA GLN A 264 -22.75 24.65 -3.89
C GLN A 264 -23.96 24.59 -2.94
N ALA A 265 -25.06 23.92 -3.30
CA ALA A 265 -26.27 23.83 -2.49
C ALA A 265 -26.18 22.67 -1.47
N PRO A 266 -26.13 22.93 -0.14
CA PRO A 266 -25.91 21.89 0.87
C PRO A 266 -26.98 20.80 0.90
N ALA A 267 -28.25 21.14 0.72
CA ALA A 267 -29.35 20.18 0.69
C ALA A 267 -29.22 19.19 -0.48
N LEU A 268 -28.83 19.69 -1.66
CA LEU A 268 -28.59 18.86 -2.83
C LEU A 268 -27.32 18.01 -2.68
N LEU A 269 -26.29 18.54 -2.04
CA LEU A 269 -25.07 17.76 -1.71
C LEU A 269 -25.41 16.56 -0.82
N GLN A 270 -26.22 16.78 0.23
CA GLN A 270 -26.65 15.71 1.13
C GLN A 270 -27.47 14.65 0.38
N GLU A 271 -28.44 15.07 -0.40
CA GLU A 271 -29.30 14.17 -1.21
C GLU A 271 -28.45 13.28 -2.13
N ILE A 272 -27.53 13.89 -2.90
CA ILE A 272 -26.68 13.15 -3.85
C ILE A 272 -25.68 12.25 -3.10
N PHE A 273 -25.13 12.73 -1.99
CA PHE A 273 -24.24 11.92 -1.15
C PHE A 273 -24.93 10.64 -0.66
N ASP A 274 -26.15 10.76 -0.12
CA ASP A 274 -26.91 9.62 0.34
C ASP A 274 -27.28 8.68 -0.83
N HIS A 275 -27.62 9.23 -2.00
CA HIS A 275 -27.92 8.46 -3.20
C HIS A 275 -26.72 7.69 -3.74
N ILE A 276 -25.52 8.28 -3.72
CA ILE A 276 -24.26 7.57 -4.05
C ILE A 276 -24.07 6.36 -3.13
N LEU A 277 -24.24 6.55 -1.83
CA LEU A 277 -24.03 5.46 -0.87
C LEU A 277 -25.10 4.36 -0.99
N GLU A 278 -26.34 4.74 -1.29
CA GLU A 278 -27.42 3.78 -1.55
C GLU A 278 -27.10 2.92 -2.77
N LYS A 279 -26.73 3.53 -3.91
CA LYS A 279 -26.34 2.79 -5.12
C LYS A 279 -25.11 1.91 -4.88
N ALA A 280 -24.10 2.43 -4.22
CA ALA A 280 -22.88 1.68 -3.93
C ALA A 280 -23.13 0.40 -3.12
N ARG A 281 -24.08 0.44 -2.16
CA ARG A 281 -24.49 -0.75 -1.37
C ARG A 281 -25.17 -1.84 -2.21
N LEU A 282 -25.79 -1.46 -3.31
CA LEU A 282 -26.48 -2.40 -4.21
C LEU A 282 -25.57 -3.06 -5.23
N ILE A 283 -24.37 -2.50 -5.47
CA ILE A 283 -23.40 -3.07 -6.41
C ILE A 283 -22.81 -4.36 -5.84
N ARG A 284 -22.98 -5.46 -6.58
CA ARG A 284 -22.54 -6.81 -6.15
C ARG A 284 -21.05 -7.06 -6.33
N ASN A 285 -20.46 -6.49 -7.40
CA ASN A 285 -19.02 -6.65 -7.62
C ASN A 285 -18.25 -5.66 -6.73
N PRO A 286 -17.39 -6.12 -5.79
CA PRO A 286 -16.72 -5.24 -4.83
C PRO A 286 -15.75 -4.27 -5.50
N VAL A 287 -15.18 -4.63 -6.63
CA VAL A 287 -14.22 -3.79 -7.36
C VAL A 287 -14.95 -2.67 -8.09
N GLU A 288 -16.09 -2.98 -8.72
CA GLU A 288 -16.97 -1.95 -9.30
C GLU A 288 -17.50 -1.00 -8.21
N ALA A 289 -17.93 -1.54 -7.05
CA ALA A 289 -18.39 -0.71 -5.93
C ALA A 289 -17.29 0.20 -5.38
N ALA A 290 -16.06 -0.31 -5.29
CA ALA A 290 -14.88 0.47 -4.87
C ALA A 290 -14.58 1.60 -5.86
N PHE A 291 -14.56 1.30 -7.15
CA PHE A 291 -14.35 2.27 -8.20
C PHE A 291 -15.46 3.33 -8.23
N PHE A 292 -16.72 2.90 -8.16
CA PHE A 292 -17.90 3.77 -8.11
C PHE A 292 -17.82 4.76 -6.93
N LEU A 293 -17.51 4.28 -5.72
CA LEU A 293 -17.36 5.14 -4.54
C LEU A 293 -16.22 6.14 -4.70
N TRP A 294 -15.05 5.66 -5.13
CA TRP A 294 -13.89 6.53 -5.33
C TRP A 294 -14.21 7.69 -6.25
N VAL A 295 -14.74 7.39 -7.43
CA VAL A 295 -15.00 8.39 -8.46
C VAL A 295 -16.14 9.34 -8.04
N ASN A 296 -17.27 8.81 -7.57
CA ASN A 296 -18.44 9.63 -7.26
C ASN A 296 -18.24 10.54 -6.05
N LEU A 297 -17.56 10.06 -4.98
CA LEU A 297 -17.27 10.91 -3.82
C LEU A 297 -16.26 12.01 -4.17
N ALA A 298 -15.24 11.68 -4.98
CA ALA A 298 -14.30 12.68 -5.47
C ALA A 298 -14.96 13.70 -6.40
N TYR A 299 -15.91 13.28 -7.24
CA TYR A 299 -16.65 14.16 -8.14
C TYR A 299 -17.61 15.08 -7.40
N LEU A 300 -18.37 14.56 -6.43
CA LEU A 300 -19.35 15.33 -5.67
C LEU A 300 -18.71 16.42 -4.78
N GLN A 301 -17.53 16.18 -4.22
CA GLN A 301 -16.87 17.07 -3.25
C GLN A 301 -17.79 17.43 -2.07
N PRO A 302 -18.29 16.44 -1.30
CA PRO A 302 -19.33 16.70 -0.29
C PRO A 302 -18.81 17.46 0.94
N PHE A 303 -17.52 17.48 1.22
CA PHE A 303 -16.93 18.08 2.41
C PHE A 303 -16.18 19.37 2.11
N GLU A 304 -15.86 20.13 3.16
CA GLU A 304 -15.16 21.42 3.05
C GLU A 304 -13.73 21.25 2.51
N ASP A 305 -13.02 20.18 2.93
CA ASP A 305 -11.74 19.72 2.40
C ASP A 305 -11.64 18.20 2.58
N GLY A 306 -10.50 17.57 2.21
CA GLY A 306 -10.26 16.14 2.42
C GLY A 306 -11.07 15.19 1.53
N ASN A 307 -11.79 15.71 0.54
CA ASN A 307 -12.68 14.92 -0.33
C ASN A 307 -11.94 13.80 -1.07
N LYS A 308 -10.77 14.08 -1.66
CA LYS A 308 -9.97 13.07 -2.36
C LYS A 308 -9.43 12.00 -1.40
N ARG A 309 -8.97 12.40 -0.21
CA ARG A 309 -8.51 11.46 0.83
C ARG A 309 -9.63 10.55 1.30
N THR A 310 -10.79 11.13 1.59
CA THR A 310 -12.00 10.38 1.99
C THR A 310 -12.46 9.43 0.88
N SER A 311 -12.49 9.84 -0.37
CA SER A 311 -12.89 8.98 -1.49
C SER A 311 -11.95 7.79 -1.69
N ARG A 312 -10.61 8.00 -1.62
CA ARG A 312 -9.63 6.93 -1.72
C ARG A 312 -9.76 5.89 -0.59
N LEU A 313 -9.97 6.38 0.62
CA LEU A 313 -10.14 5.48 1.77
C LEU A 313 -11.47 4.73 1.70
N SER A 314 -12.56 5.42 1.34
CA SER A 314 -13.90 4.83 1.19
C SER A 314 -13.97 3.73 0.14
N ALA A 315 -13.14 3.78 -0.92
CA ALA A 315 -13.03 2.73 -1.92
C ALA A 315 -12.65 1.37 -1.33
N ASN A 316 -11.98 1.36 -0.18
CA ASN A 316 -11.60 0.12 0.51
C ASN A 316 -12.76 -0.54 1.28
N ILE A 317 -13.87 0.16 1.50
CA ILE A 317 -15.01 -0.40 2.26
C ILE A 317 -15.62 -1.62 1.55
N PRO A 318 -16.02 -1.58 0.27
CA PRO A 318 -16.53 -2.74 -0.43
C PRO A 318 -15.50 -3.87 -0.52
N LEU A 319 -14.23 -3.56 -0.77
CA LEU A 319 -13.16 -4.55 -0.83
C LEU A 319 -13.02 -5.30 0.51
N MET A 320 -13.11 -4.57 1.62
CA MET A 320 -13.05 -5.14 2.97
C MET A 320 -14.25 -6.03 3.29
N LEU A 321 -15.46 -5.60 2.91
CA LEU A 321 -16.69 -6.38 3.15
C LEU A 321 -16.68 -7.72 2.42
N TYR A 322 -16.02 -7.80 1.26
CA TYR A 322 -15.92 -9.02 0.45
C TYR A 322 -14.57 -9.75 0.61
N ASN A 323 -13.74 -9.37 1.58
CA ASN A 323 -12.40 -9.92 1.79
C ASN A 323 -11.55 -9.94 0.52
N SER A 324 -11.58 -8.86 -0.22
CA SER A 324 -10.71 -8.60 -1.37
C SER A 324 -9.46 -7.84 -0.94
N ALA A 325 -8.41 -7.91 -1.74
CA ALA A 325 -7.17 -7.18 -1.51
C ALA A 325 -7.46 -5.68 -1.33
N PRO A 326 -6.87 -5.01 -0.35
CA PRO A 326 -7.02 -3.56 -0.21
C PRO A 326 -6.41 -2.82 -1.40
N LEU A 327 -7.00 -1.67 -1.75
CA LEU A 327 -6.49 -0.75 -2.77
C LEU A 327 -5.54 0.26 -2.14
N SER A 328 -4.31 0.34 -2.59
CA SER A 328 -3.39 1.43 -2.30
C SER A 328 -2.94 2.13 -3.58
N PHE A 329 -2.72 3.44 -3.49
CA PHE A 329 -2.21 4.23 -4.62
C PHE A 329 -0.67 4.38 -4.54
N LEU A 330 -0.01 3.31 -4.14
CA LEU A 330 1.45 3.26 -4.05
C LEU A 330 2.07 3.47 -5.44
N ASP A 331 3.13 4.26 -5.48
CA ASP A 331 3.86 4.62 -6.71
C ASP A 331 3.06 5.42 -7.76
N VAL A 332 1.84 5.86 -7.44
CA VAL A 332 1.08 6.78 -8.30
C VAL A 332 1.67 8.17 -8.21
N GLU A 333 1.96 8.77 -9.36
CA GLU A 333 2.38 10.15 -9.42
C GLU A 333 1.19 11.11 -9.22
N ALA A 334 1.40 12.19 -8.43
CA ALA A 334 0.34 13.15 -8.11
C ALA A 334 -0.29 13.78 -9.36
N GLN A 335 0.50 14.00 -10.42
CA GLN A 335 0.02 14.54 -11.68
C GLN A 335 -0.89 13.56 -12.42
N ASP A 336 -0.57 12.26 -12.42
CA ASP A 336 -1.37 11.23 -13.07
C ASP A 336 -2.70 11.04 -12.33
N TYR A 337 -2.66 11.06 -11.00
CA TYR A 337 -3.88 11.08 -10.19
C TYR A 337 -4.75 12.31 -10.49
N ALA A 338 -4.13 13.48 -10.61
CA ALA A 338 -4.85 14.71 -10.95
C ALA A 338 -5.52 14.61 -12.32
N TYR A 339 -4.83 14.10 -13.35
CA TYR A 339 -5.43 13.89 -14.68
C TYR A 339 -6.58 12.88 -14.66
N ALA A 340 -6.43 11.77 -13.94
CA ALA A 340 -7.51 10.80 -13.80
C ALA A 340 -8.78 11.43 -13.21
N MET A 341 -8.62 12.25 -12.17
CA MET A 341 -9.76 12.96 -11.57
C MET A 341 -10.30 14.07 -12.46
N MET A 342 -9.45 14.83 -13.15
CA MET A 342 -9.89 15.88 -14.08
C MET A 342 -10.72 15.33 -15.25
N GLY A 343 -10.41 14.14 -15.76
CA GLY A 343 -11.21 13.47 -16.77
C GLY A 343 -12.66 13.30 -16.31
N VAL A 344 -12.85 12.85 -15.09
CA VAL A 344 -14.17 12.73 -14.46
C VAL A 344 -14.80 14.10 -14.24
N TYR A 345 -14.07 15.04 -13.69
CA TYR A 345 -14.57 16.36 -13.31
C TYR A 345 -15.04 17.16 -14.52
N GLU A 346 -14.26 17.20 -15.59
CA GLU A 346 -14.53 18.09 -16.73
C GLU A 346 -15.34 17.42 -17.84
N ARG A 347 -15.27 16.10 -17.95
CA ARG A 347 -15.87 15.37 -19.08
C ARG A 347 -16.86 14.28 -18.66
N GLY A 348 -16.97 13.96 -17.37
CA GLY A 348 -17.68 12.76 -16.93
C GLY A 348 -17.06 11.47 -17.48
N ASP A 349 -15.81 11.54 -17.95
CA ASP A 349 -15.09 10.47 -18.61
C ASP A 349 -14.15 9.78 -17.64
N VAL A 350 -14.36 8.48 -17.45
CA VAL A 350 -13.63 7.68 -16.48
C VAL A 350 -12.40 6.95 -17.05
N ALA A 351 -12.06 7.11 -18.34
CA ALA A 351 -11.02 6.32 -19.00
C ALA A 351 -9.69 6.38 -18.26
N LEU A 352 -9.18 7.58 -17.95
CA LEU A 352 -7.95 7.75 -17.17
C LEU A 352 -8.07 7.18 -15.74
N ALA A 353 -9.23 7.31 -15.12
CA ALA A 353 -9.50 6.76 -13.80
C ALA A 353 -9.52 5.22 -13.84
N VAL A 354 -10.07 4.60 -14.88
CA VAL A 354 -10.07 3.14 -15.11
C VAL A 354 -8.64 2.63 -15.25
N ASP A 355 -7.83 3.28 -16.09
CA ASP A 355 -6.43 2.90 -16.31
C ASP A 355 -5.64 2.98 -14.99
N LEU A 356 -5.73 4.10 -14.27
CA LEU A 356 -5.06 4.33 -12.99
C LEU A 356 -5.49 3.32 -11.92
N PHE A 357 -6.80 3.11 -11.78
CA PHE A 357 -7.36 2.17 -10.81
C PHE A 357 -6.91 0.74 -11.09
N THR A 358 -6.98 0.30 -12.35
CA THR A 358 -6.58 -1.04 -12.77
C THR A 358 -5.10 -1.29 -12.47
N TRP A 359 -4.25 -0.35 -12.82
CA TRP A 359 -2.82 -0.43 -12.56
C TRP A 359 -2.53 -0.47 -11.05
N SER A 360 -3.13 0.43 -10.27
CA SER A 360 -2.93 0.52 -8.82
C SER A 360 -3.46 -0.72 -8.10
N TYR A 361 -4.64 -1.22 -8.49
CA TYR A 361 -5.27 -2.35 -7.83
C TYR A 361 -4.53 -3.66 -8.10
N ARG A 362 -4.07 -3.91 -9.33
CA ARG A 362 -3.23 -5.09 -9.65
C ARG A 362 -1.90 -5.08 -8.88
N ARG A 363 -1.30 -3.91 -8.68
CA ARG A 363 -0.10 -3.78 -7.84
C ARG A 363 -0.41 -4.09 -6.38
N SER A 364 -1.51 -3.59 -5.87
CA SER A 364 -1.99 -3.85 -4.52
C SER A 364 -2.25 -5.35 -4.30
N ILE A 365 -2.97 -6.00 -5.23
CA ILE A 365 -3.22 -7.45 -5.20
C ILE A 365 -1.91 -8.23 -5.08
N ARG A 366 -0.95 -7.96 -5.97
CA ARG A 366 0.36 -8.66 -5.96
C ARG A 366 1.12 -8.42 -4.65
N LYS A 367 1.18 -7.19 -4.18
CA LYS A 367 1.89 -6.83 -2.96
C LYS A 367 1.28 -7.52 -1.73
N TYR A 368 -0.02 -7.41 -1.55
CA TYR A 368 -0.68 -7.96 -0.37
C TYR A 368 -0.84 -9.48 -0.42
N ALA A 369 -0.88 -10.11 -1.60
CA ALA A 369 -0.81 -11.56 -1.72
C ALA A 369 0.53 -12.10 -1.18
N ILE A 370 1.66 -11.51 -1.58
CA ILE A 370 2.99 -11.89 -1.07
C ILE A 370 3.07 -11.73 0.46
N GLN A 371 2.51 -10.66 0.99
CA GLN A 371 2.51 -10.41 2.44
C GLN A 371 1.59 -11.38 3.19
N LEU A 372 0.45 -11.73 2.61
CA LEU A 372 -0.47 -12.70 3.16
C LEU A 372 0.18 -14.11 3.22
N ASP A 373 0.88 -14.49 2.16
CA ASP A 373 1.63 -15.75 2.10
C ASP A 373 2.80 -15.76 3.10
N ALA A 374 3.53 -14.65 3.21
CA ALA A 374 4.64 -14.50 4.15
C ALA A 374 4.18 -14.48 5.61
N ALA A 375 2.99 -13.94 5.91
CA ALA A 375 2.42 -13.96 7.26
C ALA A 375 2.02 -15.36 7.72
N GLY A 376 2.06 -16.37 6.83
CA GLY A 376 1.59 -17.72 7.07
C GLY A 376 0.08 -17.74 7.38
N VAL A 377 -0.66 -18.61 6.76
CA VAL A 377 -2.04 -18.86 7.20
C VAL A 377 -1.91 -19.58 8.54
N PRO A 378 -2.33 -19.02 9.69
CA PRO A 378 -2.46 -19.83 10.88
C PRO A 378 -3.37 -20.99 10.48
N ASP A 379 -2.86 -22.21 10.54
CA ASP A 379 -3.65 -23.39 10.23
C ASP A 379 -4.93 -23.34 11.10
N PRO A 380 -6.13 -23.18 10.50
CA PRO A 380 -7.36 -23.07 11.28
C PRO A 380 -7.60 -24.32 12.11
N VAL A 381 -7.06 -25.45 11.69
CA VAL A 381 -7.12 -26.71 12.44
C VAL A 381 -6.20 -26.64 13.66
N ARG A 382 -4.95 -26.13 13.50
CA ARG A 382 -4.04 -25.89 14.63
C ARG A 382 -4.60 -24.88 15.63
N LEU A 383 -5.28 -23.83 15.17
CA LEU A 383 -5.96 -22.84 16.02
C LEU A 383 -7.10 -23.46 16.81
N ARG A 384 -7.94 -24.27 16.15
CA ARG A 384 -9.05 -24.99 16.79
C ARG A 384 -8.56 -25.94 17.90
N PHE A 385 -7.44 -26.59 17.67
CA PHE A 385 -6.90 -27.57 18.61
C PHE A 385 -5.81 -27.01 19.54
N ARG A 386 -5.53 -25.70 19.51
CA ARG A 386 -4.40 -25.07 20.24
C ARG A 386 -4.35 -25.47 21.73
N GLU A 387 -5.47 -25.37 22.43
CA GLU A 387 -5.50 -25.71 23.86
C GLU A 387 -5.35 -27.21 24.10
N LYS A 388 -5.99 -28.02 23.26
CA LYS A 388 -5.89 -29.48 23.33
C LYS A 388 -4.47 -29.98 22.98
N LEU A 389 -3.77 -29.30 22.05
CA LEU A 389 -2.36 -29.55 21.76
C LEU A 389 -1.48 -29.26 22.98
N ASN A 390 -1.68 -28.11 23.63
CA ASN A 390 -0.96 -27.77 24.84
C ASN A 390 -1.16 -28.81 25.94
N GLU A 391 -2.40 -29.26 26.11
CA GLU A 391 -2.74 -30.28 27.10
C GLU A 391 -2.10 -31.65 26.76
N ALA A 392 -2.24 -32.13 25.51
CA ALA A 392 -1.66 -33.40 25.07
C ALA A 392 -0.13 -33.42 25.20
N ILE A 393 0.53 -32.37 24.72
CA ILE A 393 2.01 -32.24 24.83
C ILE A 393 2.44 -32.21 26.30
N SER A 394 1.68 -31.49 27.15
CA SER A 394 1.97 -31.50 28.59
C SER A 394 1.81 -32.89 29.21
N ARG A 395 0.83 -33.69 28.80
CA ARG A 395 0.61 -35.07 29.28
C ARG A 395 1.75 -35.99 28.82
N VAL A 396 2.19 -35.87 27.57
CA VAL A 396 3.30 -36.67 27.03
C VAL A 396 4.61 -36.32 27.74
N VAL A 397 4.94 -35.04 27.83
CA VAL A 397 6.25 -34.60 28.34
C VAL A 397 6.35 -34.65 29.88
N ARG A 398 5.32 -34.11 30.59
CA ARG A 398 5.33 -34.07 32.08
C ARG A 398 4.93 -35.38 32.69
N ALA A 399 3.80 -35.94 32.22
CA ALA A 399 3.23 -37.14 32.81
C ALA A 399 3.77 -38.44 32.18
N ARG A 400 4.68 -38.33 31.18
CA ARG A 400 5.27 -39.48 30.49
C ARG A 400 4.21 -40.44 29.91
N GLN A 401 3.04 -39.91 29.52
CA GLN A 401 2.00 -40.69 28.89
C GLN A 401 2.33 -40.99 27.44
N THR A 402 1.85 -42.10 26.91
CA THR A 402 1.91 -42.36 25.48
C THR A 402 1.06 -41.38 24.69
N THR A 403 1.41 -41.14 23.46
CA THR A 403 0.63 -40.28 22.54
C THR A 403 -0.84 -40.73 22.47
N ASP A 404 -1.08 -42.06 22.43
CA ASP A 404 -2.41 -42.62 22.40
C ASP A 404 -3.21 -42.35 23.68
N ALA A 405 -2.59 -42.54 24.86
CA ALA A 405 -3.22 -42.25 26.13
C ALA A 405 -3.52 -40.73 26.28
N ALA A 406 -2.61 -39.87 25.81
CA ALA A 406 -2.82 -38.42 25.84
C ALA A 406 -3.98 -37.99 24.92
N VAL A 407 -4.11 -38.56 23.72
CA VAL A 407 -5.22 -38.31 22.80
C VAL A 407 -6.54 -38.80 23.34
N ALA A 408 -6.57 -40.03 23.88
CA ALA A 408 -7.78 -40.61 24.47
C ALA A 408 -8.32 -39.78 25.65
N ALA A 409 -7.44 -39.19 26.45
CA ALA A 409 -7.82 -38.34 27.59
C ALA A 409 -8.49 -37.01 27.19
N LEU A 410 -8.41 -36.58 25.91
CA LEU A 410 -8.98 -35.31 25.43
C LEU A 410 -10.45 -35.42 24.98
N ALA A 411 -11.04 -36.59 25.02
CA ALA A 411 -12.45 -36.88 24.63
C ALA A 411 -12.84 -36.21 23.27
N LEU A 412 -11.98 -36.39 22.26
CA LEU A 412 -12.19 -35.91 20.88
C LEU A 412 -13.17 -36.87 20.16
N SER A 413 -13.89 -36.33 19.14
CA SER A 413 -14.63 -37.17 18.20
C SER A 413 -13.70 -38.02 17.34
N GLU A 414 -14.16 -39.12 16.75
CA GLU A 414 -13.34 -39.97 15.87
C GLU A 414 -12.72 -39.18 14.70
N ASP A 415 -13.52 -38.31 14.07
CA ASP A 415 -13.06 -37.44 13.00
C ASP A 415 -11.98 -36.45 13.47
N ASP A 416 -12.14 -35.90 14.65
CA ASP A 416 -11.15 -34.99 15.24
C ASP A 416 -9.85 -35.72 15.61
N VAL A 417 -9.93 -36.96 16.09
CA VAL A 417 -8.74 -37.78 16.41
C VAL A 417 -7.89 -38.03 15.17
N GLN A 418 -8.52 -38.30 14.00
CA GLN A 418 -7.79 -38.55 12.75
C GLN A 418 -6.95 -37.33 12.33
N VAL A 419 -7.44 -36.12 12.59
CA VAL A 419 -6.75 -34.87 12.25
C VAL A 419 -5.76 -34.46 13.34
N PHE A 420 -6.13 -34.62 14.60
CA PHE A 420 -5.35 -34.18 15.75
C PHE A 420 -4.08 -35.00 16.01
N ARG A 421 -4.17 -36.34 15.84
CA ARG A 421 -3.06 -37.25 16.15
C ARG A 421 -1.81 -37.01 15.29
N PRO A 422 -1.88 -36.87 13.95
CA PRO A 422 -0.73 -36.53 13.12
C PRO A 422 -0.11 -35.19 13.52
N MET A 423 -0.93 -34.20 13.84
CA MET A 423 -0.50 -32.87 14.30
C MET A 423 0.26 -32.94 15.62
N LEU A 424 -0.22 -33.73 16.60
CA LEU A 424 0.43 -33.92 17.88
C LEU A 424 1.81 -34.60 17.69
N VAL A 425 1.89 -35.63 16.87
CA VAL A 425 3.15 -36.33 16.56
C VAL A 425 4.14 -35.38 15.90
N GLU A 426 3.70 -34.58 14.94
CA GLU A 426 4.56 -33.59 14.26
C GLU A 426 5.12 -32.56 15.27
N GLU A 427 4.27 -32.05 16.17
CA GLU A 427 4.70 -31.09 17.21
C GLU A 427 5.69 -31.71 18.21
N LEU A 428 5.49 -32.98 18.61
CA LEU A 428 6.42 -33.68 19.50
C LEU A 428 7.77 -33.94 18.83
N LEU A 429 7.81 -34.18 17.52
CA LEU A 429 9.05 -34.36 16.77
C LEU A 429 9.92 -33.09 16.73
N VAL A 430 9.28 -31.93 16.63
CA VAL A 430 9.99 -30.63 16.58
C VAL A 430 10.13 -29.94 17.93
N LEU A 431 9.55 -30.51 18.99
CA LEU A 431 9.64 -29.96 20.33
C LEU A 431 11.08 -30.05 20.87
N ASP A 432 11.59 -28.92 21.36
CA ASP A 432 12.97 -28.74 21.75
C ASP A 432 13.04 -27.67 22.86
N LEU A 433 14.19 -27.56 23.54
CA LEU A 433 14.38 -26.59 24.61
C LEU A 433 14.25 -25.11 24.13
N TYR A 434 14.44 -24.82 22.84
CA TYR A 434 14.32 -23.47 22.26
C TYR A 434 12.89 -23.09 21.88
N ASN A 435 11.94 -24.02 21.88
CA ASN A 435 10.55 -23.78 21.50
C ASN A 435 9.50 -24.26 22.51
N CYS A 436 9.92 -24.85 23.64
CA CYS A 436 9.05 -25.44 24.67
C CYS A 436 8.15 -24.40 25.37
N ALA A 437 8.54 -23.14 25.40
CA ALA A 437 7.74 -22.06 25.99
C ALA A 437 6.36 -21.92 25.31
N ARG A 438 6.23 -22.30 24.02
CA ARG A 438 4.93 -22.34 23.30
C ARG A 438 3.88 -23.21 24.05
N TYR A 439 4.33 -24.24 24.75
CA TYR A 439 3.51 -25.21 25.48
C TYR A 439 3.59 -25.04 27.00
N ARG A 440 4.15 -23.92 27.47
CA ARG A 440 4.36 -23.61 28.89
C ARG A 440 5.12 -24.73 29.63
N LEU A 441 6.06 -25.36 28.97
CA LEU A 441 6.90 -26.40 29.54
C LEU A 441 8.23 -25.79 30.01
N PRO A 442 8.75 -26.22 31.20
CA PRO A 442 10.09 -25.85 31.64
C PRO A 442 11.14 -26.44 30.71
N MET A 443 12.20 -25.67 30.44
CA MET A 443 13.30 -26.06 29.54
C MET A 443 13.97 -27.35 30.03
N GLU A 444 14.26 -27.46 31.32
CA GLU A 444 14.87 -28.62 31.97
C GLU A 444 14.08 -29.91 31.71
N LEU A 445 12.78 -29.86 31.87
CA LEU A 445 11.88 -31.00 31.66
C LEU A 445 11.87 -31.48 30.21
N VAL A 446 11.90 -30.53 29.27
CA VAL A 446 11.93 -30.85 27.82
C VAL A 446 13.30 -31.39 27.44
N GLN A 447 14.38 -30.86 28.00
CA GLN A 447 15.71 -31.37 27.80
C GLN A 447 15.83 -32.85 28.24
N GLU A 448 15.36 -33.16 29.46
CA GLU A 448 15.34 -34.55 29.97
C GLU A 448 14.49 -35.49 29.06
N TRP A 449 13.38 -34.99 28.53
CA TRP A 449 12.49 -35.76 27.66
C TRP A 449 13.14 -36.02 26.29
N VAL A 450 13.86 -35.03 25.72
CA VAL A 450 14.63 -35.17 24.47
C VAL A 450 15.81 -36.13 24.65
N GLU A 451 16.58 -35.99 25.75
CA GLU A 451 17.70 -36.85 26.06
C GLU A 451 17.28 -38.31 26.33
N ALA A 452 16.06 -38.52 26.84
CA ALA A 452 15.45 -39.85 27.00
C ALA A 452 14.97 -40.46 25.67
N GLY A 453 15.26 -39.84 24.53
CA GLY A 453 14.86 -40.34 23.19
C GLY A 453 13.45 -40.00 22.79
N ARG A 454 12.83 -38.96 23.36
CA ARG A 454 11.45 -38.50 23.02
C ARG A 454 10.40 -39.61 23.17
N PRO A 455 10.23 -40.24 24.33
CA PRO A 455 9.24 -41.32 24.51
C PRO A 455 7.83 -40.82 24.20
N GLN A 456 7.13 -41.53 23.28
CA GLN A 456 5.78 -41.22 22.81
C GLN A 456 4.78 -42.31 23.13
#